data_a2cc7c78b57c54846879e9f0ea96fd60
#
_entry.id   a2cc7c78b57c54846879e9f0ea96fd60
#
_cell.length_a   1.000
_cell.length_b   1.000
_cell.length_c   1.000
_cell.angle_alpha   90.00
_cell.angle_beta   90.00
_cell.angle_gamma   90.00
#
_symmetry.space_group_name_H-M   'P 1'
#
loop_
_entity.id
_entity.type
_entity.pdbx_description
1 polymer ?
#
loop_
_entity_poly.entity_id
_entity_poly.type
_entity_poly.pdbx_seq_one_letter_code
_entity_poly.pdbx_strand_id
1 'polypeptide(L)'
;PNVIMDGLITHQEYAPSNDPGQSKITITGEDLSLAMDIVDLVIPYPVMPEVAILNLILAKYSFLGIIPLVIPPIIPIVDSPTNKWRTQRGTDRAYIKQLAQQNGYIFFVEPGPLPGQSIAYFGPDVNAPIPQPALTINMDSATNVESMNFSLDGQAKKIRVFTIFDNDVTGSIPIPIPVPNVNVFKPPLGLRPTPPAKIEISKEGSKVSPAKAAQTILGFMMNNSTAINATGSLDVLRYEHMLRSRLMVGVRGAGLAYDGMYYVDSVTHNIKPGEYKQNFTLSRDGLISNTPFVLT
;
A
#
# COMPACT_ATOMS: atom_id res chain seq x y z
N PRO A 1 -12.00 3.99 22.36
CA PRO A 1 -11.26 5.08 21.71
C PRO A 1 -10.53 4.51 20.50
N ASN A 2 -10.64 5.20 19.33
CA ASN A 2 -9.89 4.82 18.13
C ASN A 2 -8.63 5.69 18.06
N VAL A 3 -7.46 5.07 18.03
CA VAL A 3 -6.20 5.77 17.77
C VAL A 3 -6.11 6.02 16.27
N ILE A 4 -5.96 7.29 15.88
CA ILE A 4 -5.86 7.68 14.46
C ILE A 4 -4.40 7.65 14.02
N MET A 5 -3.49 8.09 14.89
CA MET A 5 -2.07 8.15 14.61
C MET A 5 -1.27 7.94 15.89
N ASP A 6 -0.18 7.21 15.77
CA ASP A 6 0.89 7.09 16.74
C ASP A 6 2.20 7.40 16.03
N GLY A 7 3.00 8.37 16.53
CA GLY A 7 4.13 8.85 15.76
C GLY A 7 5.07 9.75 16.53
N LEU A 8 6.07 10.25 15.82
CA LEU A 8 7.13 11.12 16.31
C LEU A 8 6.98 12.54 15.72
N ILE A 9 7.15 13.54 16.55
CA ILE A 9 7.18 14.94 16.12
C ILE A 9 8.50 15.20 15.38
N THR A 10 8.39 15.69 14.15
CA THR A 10 9.56 16.00 13.30
C THR A 10 9.87 17.47 13.22
N HIS A 11 8.84 18.29 13.31
CA HIS A 11 9.01 19.73 13.15
C HIS A 11 8.00 20.50 14.02
N GLN A 12 8.45 21.60 14.59
CA GLN A 12 7.65 22.55 15.35
C GLN A 12 7.95 23.96 14.87
N GLU A 13 6.93 24.68 14.47
CA GLU A 13 7.01 26.07 14.07
C GLU A 13 6.16 26.91 15.01
N TYR A 14 6.71 27.99 15.51
CA TYR A 14 6.01 28.93 16.33
C TYR A 14 5.93 30.31 15.65
N ALA A 15 4.72 30.75 15.38
CA ALA A 15 4.43 32.08 14.81
C ALA A 15 3.82 32.95 15.91
N PRO A 16 4.64 33.80 16.58
CA PRO A 16 4.13 34.74 17.57
C PRO A 16 3.32 35.85 16.90
N SER A 17 2.26 36.34 17.58
CA SER A 17 1.46 37.48 17.16
C SER A 17 1.36 38.49 18.30
N ASN A 18 1.37 39.76 17.97
CA ASN A 18 1.10 40.82 18.92
C ASN A 18 -0.37 40.91 19.31
N ASP A 19 -1.25 40.31 18.52
CA ASP A 19 -2.69 40.22 18.83
C ASP A 19 -2.96 39.09 19.78
N PRO A 20 -3.69 39.30 20.91
CA PRO A 20 -4.02 38.27 21.86
C PRO A 20 -4.77 37.08 21.21
N GLY A 21 -4.29 35.87 21.44
CA GLY A 21 -4.93 34.66 20.93
C GLY A 21 -4.61 34.30 19.47
N GLN A 22 -3.79 35.08 18.76
CA GLN A 22 -3.41 34.84 17.37
C GLN A 22 -2.07 34.12 17.21
N SER A 23 -1.32 33.92 18.29
CA SER A 23 -0.09 33.13 18.26
C SER A 23 -0.40 31.70 17.91
N LYS A 24 0.37 31.12 16.97
CA LYS A 24 0.13 29.77 16.42
C LYS A 24 1.36 28.90 16.59
N ILE A 25 1.13 27.66 17.03
CA ILE A 25 2.12 26.57 16.99
C ILE A 25 1.66 25.55 15.95
N THR A 26 2.53 25.24 15.00
CA THR A 26 2.32 24.15 14.03
C THR A 26 3.25 23.02 14.39
N ILE A 27 2.70 21.83 14.61
CA ILE A 27 3.45 20.61 14.89
C ILE A 27 3.24 19.65 13.73
N THR A 28 4.36 19.15 13.17
CA THR A 28 4.35 18.12 12.12
C THR A 28 5.02 16.88 12.67
N GLY A 29 4.49 15.72 12.30
CA GLY A 29 5.04 14.42 12.71
C GLY A 29 4.82 13.37 11.66
N GLU A 30 5.50 12.25 11.82
CA GLU A 30 5.34 11.03 11.01
C GLU A 30 5.04 9.85 11.92
N ASP A 31 4.58 8.74 11.33
CA ASP A 31 4.36 7.50 12.07
C ASP A 31 5.66 6.94 12.66
N LEU A 32 5.54 5.93 13.53
CA LEU A 32 6.70 5.35 14.23
C LEU A 32 7.75 4.73 13.31
N SER A 33 7.44 4.50 12.02
CA SER A 33 8.45 4.03 11.06
C SER A 33 9.56 5.04 10.81
N LEU A 34 9.36 6.31 11.17
CA LEU A 34 10.41 7.33 11.13
C LEU A 34 11.63 6.94 11.98
N ALA A 35 11.41 6.31 13.13
CA ALA A 35 12.51 5.84 13.98
C ALA A 35 13.45 4.87 13.26
N MET A 36 12.93 4.16 12.24
CA MET A 36 13.70 3.23 11.41
C MET A 36 14.45 3.93 10.27
N ASP A 37 14.28 5.23 10.10
CA ASP A 37 14.84 6.03 8.99
C ASP A 37 15.94 7.00 9.44
N ILE A 38 16.38 6.89 10.70
CA ILE A 38 17.31 7.85 11.31
C ILE A 38 18.78 7.51 11.01
N VAL A 39 19.13 6.21 10.94
CA VAL A 39 20.53 5.78 10.87
C VAL A 39 20.76 4.95 9.60
N ASP A 40 21.75 5.38 8.81
CA ASP A 40 22.26 4.59 7.69
C ASP A 40 23.17 3.47 8.19
N LEU A 41 22.90 2.26 7.73
CA LEU A 41 23.61 1.06 8.16
C LEU A 41 24.16 0.29 6.95
N VAL A 42 25.30 -0.38 7.16
CA VAL A 42 25.83 -1.37 6.23
C VAL A 42 26.02 -2.67 7.01
N ILE A 43 25.04 -3.56 6.93
CA ILE A 43 25.03 -4.82 7.70
C ILE A 43 24.89 -6.01 6.74
N PRO A 44 25.87 -6.93 6.72
CA PRO A 44 25.73 -8.18 6.00
C PRO A 44 24.89 -9.18 6.81
N TYR A 45 24.02 -9.93 6.14
CA TYR A 45 23.20 -11.01 6.72
C TYR A 45 23.59 -12.35 6.08
N PRO A 46 24.64 -13.03 6.60
CA PRO A 46 25.12 -14.28 6.01
C PRO A 46 24.11 -15.40 6.20
N VAL A 47 23.70 -16.04 5.08
CA VAL A 47 22.82 -17.23 5.06
C VAL A 47 21.54 -17.07 5.90
N MET A 48 20.99 -15.87 5.94
CA MET A 48 19.82 -15.56 6.76
C MET A 48 18.57 -15.48 5.90
N PRO A 49 17.47 -16.19 6.23
CA PRO A 49 16.21 -16.04 5.53
C PRO A 49 15.62 -14.66 5.77
N GLU A 50 14.90 -14.13 4.78
CA GLU A 50 14.36 -12.77 4.78
C GLU A 50 13.48 -12.47 6.00
N VAL A 51 12.65 -13.44 6.40
CA VAL A 51 11.78 -13.31 7.60
C VAL A 51 12.62 -13.11 8.87
N ALA A 52 13.74 -13.83 8.99
CA ALA A 52 14.63 -13.69 10.15
C ALA A 52 15.31 -12.30 10.17
N ILE A 53 15.74 -11.81 9.01
CA ILE A 53 16.30 -10.46 8.87
C ILE A 53 15.26 -9.40 9.28
N LEU A 54 14.04 -9.50 8.78
CA LEU A 54 12.95 -8.58 9.10
C LEU A 54 12.64 -8.56 10.60
N ASN A 55 12.49 -9.75 11.20
CA ASN A 55 12.23 -9.84 12.64
C ASN A 55 13.40 -9.28 13.47
N LEU A 56 14.65 -9.51 13.06
CA LEU A 56 15.82 -8.95 13.71
C LEU A 56 15.84 -7.42 13.66
N ILE A 57 15.51 -6.85 12.50
CA ILE A 57 15.42 -5.40 12.33
C ILE A 57 14.29 -4.83 13.19
N LEU A 58 13.09 -5.40 13.10
CA LEU A 58 11.91 -4.90 13.81
C LEU A 58 12.04 -5.06 15.33
N ALA A 59 12.73 -6.09 15.81
CA ALA A 59 12.99 -6.29 17.24
C ALA A 59 13.74 -5.12 17.89
N LYS A 60 14.58 -4.41 17.13
CA LYS A 60 15.29 -3.21 17.63
C LYS A 60 14.32 -2.11 18.10
N TYR A 61 13.10 -2.07 17.53
CA TYR A 61 12.10 -1.03 17.78
C TYR A 61 10.97 -1.48 18.71
N SER A 62 11.10 -2.64 19.34
CA SER A 62 10.11 -3.16 20.30
C SER A 62 9.89 -2.22 21.50
N PHE A 63 10.90 -1.43 21.89
CA PHE A 63 10.79 -0.44 22.97
C PHE A 63 9.81 0.71 22.65
N LEU A 64 9.48 0.92 21.36
CA LEU A 64 8.45 1.87 20.90
C LEU A 64 7.05 1.25 20.86
N GLY A 65 6.87 0.04 21.37
CA GLY A 65 5.60 -0.67 21.28
C GLY A 65 5.29 -1.25 19.89
N ILE A 66 6.28 -1.33 19.00
CA ILE A 66 6.10 -1.88 17.65
C ILE A 66 6.08 -3.40 17.71
N ILE A 67 4.98 -3.98 17.24
CA ILE A 67 4.77 -5.42 17.16
C ILE A 67 4.94 -5.85 15.70
N PRO A 68 5.87 -6.74 15.36
CA PRO A 68 6.07 -7.20 14.00
C PRO A 68 4.96 -8.17 13.57
N LEU A 69 4.38 -7.91 12.40
CA LEU A 69 3.49 -8.82 11.68
C LEU A 69 4.09 -9.10 10.30
N VAL A 70 4.97 -10.09 10.24
CA VAL A 70 5.73 -10.45 9.04
C VAL A 70 5.14 -11.68 8.38
N ILE A 71 4.61 -11.51 7.17
CA ILE A 71 4.14 -12.61 6.33
C ILE A 71 5.30 -13.10 5.47
N PRO A 72 5.63 -14.41 5.52
CA PRO A 72 6.71 -14.96 4.72
C PRO A 72 6.52 -14.72 3.22
N PRO A 73 7.61 -14.47 2.45
CA PRO A 73 7.55 -14.41 1.00
C PRO A 73 7.05 -15.72 0.40
N ILE A 74 6.27 -15.63 -0.68
CA ILE A 74 5.74 -16.81 -1.41
C ILE A 74 6.90 -17.63 -2.00
N ILE A 75 7.95 -16.95 -2.47
CA ILE A 75 9.17 -17.57 -2.96
C ILE A 75 10.29 -17.23 -1.99
N PRO A 76 10.57 -18.10 -1.01
CA PRO A 76 11.66 -17.87 -0.09
C PRO A 76 13.00 -18.07 -0.82
N ILE A 77 13.82 -17.03 -0.83
CA ILE A 77 15.19 -17.11 -1.34
C ILE A 77 16.12 -17.11 -0.13
N VAL A 78 16.88 -18.18 0.01
CA VAL A 78 18.00 -18.26 0.95
C VAL A 78 19.28 -18.24 0.16
N ASP A 79 20.17 -17.32 0.48
CA ASP A 79 21.45 -17.21 -0.20
C ASP A 79 22.37 -18.39 0.19
N SER A 80 23.02 -18.99 -0.81
CA SER A 80 24.02 -20.03 -0.56
C SER A 80 25.26 -19.42 0.11
N PRO A 81 25.97 -20.19 0.96
CA PRO A 81 27.23 -19.72 1.58
C PRO A 81 28.28 -19.28 0.56
N THR A 82 28.19 -19.79 -0.68
CA THR A 82 29.11 -19.48 -1.79
C THR A 82 28.70 -18.25 -2.61
N ASN A 83 27.48 -17.74 -2.43
CA ASN A 83 26.96 -16.57 -3.13
C ASN A 83 27.19 -15.28 -2.31
N LYS A 84 26.97 -14.14 -2.97
CA LYS A 84 27.00 -12.84 -2.29
C LYS A 84 25.90 -12.80 -1.22
N TRP A 85 26.28 -12.52 0.01
CA TRP A 85 25.34 -12.32 1.10
C TRP A 85 24.47 -11.10 0.90
N ARG A 86 23.23 -11.16 1.37
CA ARG A 86 22.37 -10.00 1.45
C ARG A 86 23.03 -8.98 2.36
N THR A 87 23.15 -7.76 1.89
CA THR A 87 23.72 -6.66 2.66
C THR A 87 22.72 -5.52 2.66
N GLN A 88 22.29 -5.14 3.84
CA GLN A 88 21.57 -3.89 4.02
C GLN A 88 22.51 -2.74 3.68
N ARG A 89 22.00 -1.77 2.91
CA ARG A 89 22.65 -0.48 2.65
C ARG A 89 21.59 0.60 2.75
N GLY A 90 21.80 1.53 3.67
CA GLY A 90 20.81 2.56 3.99
C GLY A 90 20.08 2.27 5.29
N THR A 91 19.01 3.00 5.53
CA THR A 91 18.21 2.91 6.75
C THR A 91 17.43 1.59 6.84
N ASP A 92 17.05 1.21 8.05
CA ASP A 92 16.21 0.03 8.27
C ASP A 92 14.89 0.12 7.50
N ARG A 93 14.23 1.30 7.52
CA ARG A 93 12.99 1.56 6.77
C ARG A 93 13.17 1.39 5.26
N ALA A 94 14.23 1.97 4.70
CA ALA A 94 14.53 1.86 3.28
C ALA A 94 14.79 0.40 2.87
N TYR A 95 15.53 -0.34 3.68
CA TYR A 95 15.83 -1.74 3.40
C TYR A 95 14.60 -2.65 3.49
N ILE A 96 13.75 -2.47 4.52
CA ILE A 96 12.47 -3.21 4.62
C ILE A 96 11.57 -2.92 3.41
N LYS A 97 11.45 -1.64 3.00
CA LYS A 97 10.68 -1.27 1.80
C LYS A 97 11.27 -1.87 0.52
N GLN A 98 12.59 -1.94 0.41
CA GLN A 98 13.24 -2.61 -0.72
C GLN A 98 12.90 -4.10 -0.76
N LEU A 99 12.95 -4.80 0.37
CA LEU A 99 12.55 -6.21 0.46
C LEU A 99 11.06 -6.40 0.12
N ALA A 100 10.21 -5.50 0.60
CA ALA A 100 8.79 -5.51 0.27
C ALA A 100 8.56 -5.37 -1.25
N GLN A 101 9.21 -4.41 -1.90
CA GLN A 101 9.10 -4.21 -3.35
C GLN A 101 9.58 -5.43 -4.15
N GLN A 102 10.67 -6.09 -3.72
CA GLN A 102 11.17 -7.30 -4.38
C GLN A 102 10.16 -8.44 -4.36
N ASN A 103 9.38 -8.55 -3.29
CA ASN A 103 8.33 -9.56 -3.13
C ASN A 103 6.96 -9.12 -3.65
N GLY A 104 6.80 -7.86 -4.11
CA GLY A 104 5.50 -7.27 -4.39
C GLY A 104 4.64 -7.05 -3.14
N TYR A 105 5.27 -6.96 -1.99
CA TYR A 105 4.66 -6.72 -0.68
C TYR A 105 4.64 -5.24 -0.34
N ILE A 106 3.90 -4.91 0.71
CA ILE A 106 3.87 -3.58 1.31
C ILE A 106 4.44 -3.63 2.73
N PHE A 107 4.99 -2.49 3.15
CA PHE A 107 5.42 -2.26 4.52
C PHE A 107 4.83 -0.97 5.04
N PHE A 108 4.22 -1.02 6.21
CA PHE A 108 3.71 0.14 6.93
C PHE A 108 3.66 -0.12 8.44
N VAL A 109 3.58 0.95 9.20
CA VAL A 109 3.36 0.91 10.65
C VAL A 109 2.06 1.66 10.93
N GLU A 110 1.14 1.02 11.62
CA GLU A 110 -0.15 1.62 11.99
C GLU A 110 -0.45 1.41 13.48
N PRO A 111 -1.23 2.31 14.10
CA PRO A 111 -1.66 2.14 15.47
C PRO A 111 -2.40 0.81 15.67
N GLY A 112 -2.02 0.09 16.71
CA GLY A 112 -2.70 -1.12 17.13
C GLY A 112 -4.00 -0.85 17.92
N PRO A 113 -4.65 -1.91 18.37
CA PRO A 113 -5.92 -1.79 19.09
C PRO A 113 -5.77 -1.15 20.48
N LEU A 114 -4.58 -1.16 21.05
CA LEU A 114 -4.28 -0.57 22.35
C LEU A 114 -3.38 0.67 22.16
N PRO A 115 -3.63 1.75 22.93
CA PRO A 115 -2.75 2.92 22.91
C PRO A 115 -1.31 2.54 23.27
N GLY A 116 -0.34 3.09 22.53
CA GLY A 116 1.09 2.81 22.71
C GLY A 116 1.55 1.47 22.12
N GLN A 117 0.69 0.80 21.36
CA GLN A 117 1.07 -0.34 20.54
C GLN A 117 0.83 -0.02 19.08
N SER A 118 1.82 -0.33 18.23
CA SER A 118 1.72 -0.16 16.79
C SER A 118 2.12 -1.45 16.10
N ILE A 119 1.48 -1.75 14.97
CA ILE A 119 1.73 -2.96 14.19
C ILE A 119 2.60 -2.59 13.00
N ALA A 120 3.77 -3.20 12.90
CA ALA A 120 4.61 -3.15 11.70
C ALA A 120 4.25 -4.31 10.78
N TYR A 121 3.48 -4.02 9.75
CA TYR A 121 3.03 -4.99 8.78
C TYR A 121 4.02 -5.12 7.62
N PHE A 122 4.43 -6.34 7.34
CA PHE A 122 5.15 -6.71 6.12
C PHE A 122 4.44 -7.88 5.47
N GLY A 123 3.88 -7.70 4.29
CA GLY A 123 3.10 -8.74 3.62
C GLY A 123 2.48 -8.28 2.31
N PRO A 124 1.73 -9.16 1.64
CA PRO A 124 1.00 -8.81 0.42
C PRO A 124 -0.03 -7.72 0.69
N ASP A 125 -0.25 -6.87 -0.30
CA ASP A 125 -1.34 -5.90 -0.26
C ASP A 125 -2.66 -6.62 -0.58
N VAL A 126 -3.38 -7.00 0.46
CA VAL A 126 -4.63 -7.78 0.38
C VAL A 126 -5.81 -6.84 0.54
N ASN A 127 -6.79 -6.98 -0.34
CA ASN A 127 -8.09 -6.36 -0.11
C ASN A 127 -8.81 -7.15 0.99
N ALA A 128 -8.77 -6.63 2.21
CA ALA A 128 -9.52 -7.26 3.30
C ALA A 128 -11.03 -7.23 2.96
N PRO A 129 -11.72 -8.37 2.94
CA PRO A 129 -13.13 -8.44 2.56
C PRO A 129 -14.05 -7.95 3.69
N ILE A 130 -13.60 -6.95 4.43
CA ILE A 130 -14.38 -6.29 5.49
C ILE A 130 -14.98 -5.03 4.89
N PRO A 131 -16.27 -5.05 4.49
CA PRO A 131 -16.92 -3.88 3.94
C PRO A 131 -17.17 -2.85 5.03
N GLN A 132 -16.90 -1.60 4.71
CA GLN A 132 -17.32 -0.44 5.49
C GLN A 132 -18.70 0.02 5.00
N PRO A 133 -19.45 0.81 5.80
CA PRO A 133 -20.70 1.41 5.35
C PRO A 133 -20.55 2.12 4.01
N ALA A 134 -21.57 2.03 3.16
CA ALA A 134 -21.47 2.52 1.79
C ALA A 134 -21.40 4.05 1.73
N LEU A 135 -20.59 4.54 0.79
CA LEU A 135 -20.58 5.93 0.38
C LEU A 135 -21.69 6.18 -0.65
N THR A 136 -22.56 7.14 -0.37
CA THR A 136 -23.72 7.42 -1.21
C THR A 136 -23.64 8.86 -1.74
N ILE A 137 -23.86 8.99 -3.07
CA ILE A 137 -23.88 10.29 -3.76
C ILE A 137 -25.16 10.38 -4.61
N ASN A 138 -25.71 11.57 -4.82
CA ASN A 138 -26.90 11.81 -5.63
C ASN A 138 -28.14 11.00 -5.20
N MET A 139 -28.29 10.74 -3.90
CA MET A 139 -29.40 9.97 -3.33
C MET A 139 -30.20 10.79 -2.33
N ASP A 140 -30.38 12.07 -2.60
CA ASP A 140 -31.13 13.02 -1.75
C ASP A 140 -30.72 12.94 -0.26
N SER A 141 -31.65 12.60 0.60
CA SER A 141 -31.41 12.50 2.06
C SER A 141 -30.43 11.39 2.44
N ALA A 142 -30.28 10.36 1.61
CA ALA A 142 -29.33 9.27 1.85
C ALA A 142 -27.89 9.57 1.39
N THR A 143 -27.66 10.75 0.78
CA THR A 143 -26.31 11.19 0.38
C THR A 143 -25.46 11.47 1.61
N ASN A 144 -24.32 10.77 1.77
CA ASN A 144 -23.43 10.92 2.92
C ASN A 144 -22.02 11.44 2.57
N VAL A 145 -21.74 11.63 1.27
CA VAL A 145 -20.50 12.27 0.79
C VAL A 145 -20.80 13.71 0.34
N GLU A 146 -19.83 14.60 0.50
CA GLU A 146 -19.93 16.00 0.03
C GLU A 146 -19.57 16.13 -1.45
N SER A 147 -18.54 15.39 -1.87
CA SER A 147 -18.07 15.36 -3.25
C SER A 147 -17.42 14.05 -3.59
N MET A 148 -17.53 13.64 -4.83
CA MET A 148 -16.84 12.47 -5.38
C MET A 148 -16.56 12.68 -6.85
N ASN A 149 -15.32 12.43 -7.27
CA ASN A 149 -14.88 12.52 -8.65
C ASN A 149 -14.22 11.21 -9.08
N PHE A 150 -14.55 10.73 -10.26
CA PHE A 150 -14.03 9.47 -10.81
C PHE A 150 -13.15 9.75 -12.02
N SER A 151 -12.04 9.05 -12.11
CA SER A 151 -11.16 9.05 -13.27
C SER A 151 -10.88 7.62 -13.73
N LEU A 152 -10.90 7.41 -15.03
CA LEU A 152 -10.51 6.15 -15.66
C LEU A 152 -9.22 6.37 -16.46
N ASP A 153 -8.15 5.69 -16.05
CA ASP A 153 -6.91 5.63 -16.82
C ASP A 153 -6.88 4.36 -17.67
N GLY A 154 -7.14 4.52 -18.97
CA GLY A 154 -7.07 3.41 -19.92
C GLY A 154 -5.66 2.88 -20.18
N GLN A 155 -4.61 3.58 -19.72
CA GLN A 155 -3.20 3.16 -19.87
C GLN A 155 -2.59 2.59 -18.58
N ALA A 156 -3.37 2.49 -17.52
CA ALA A 156 -2.89 2.04 -16.22
C ALA A 156 -2.33 0.61 -16.27
N LYS A 157 -2.96 -0.30 -17.01
CA LYS A 157 -2.54 -1.70 -17.10
C LYS A 157 -1.49 -1.92 -18.18
N LYS A 158 -0.46 -2.71 -17.82
CA LYS A 158 0.70 -2.97 -18.66
C LYS A 158 1.01 -4.46 -18.72
N ILE A 159 1.60 -4.90 -19.82
CA ILE A 159 2.30 -6.18 -19.90
C ILE A 159 3.78 -5.88 -19.84
N ARG A 160 4.51 -6.53 -18.93
CA ARG A 160 5.96 -6.45 -18.91
C ARG A 160 6.54 -7.75 -19.45
N VAL A 161 7.44 -7.61 -20.42
CA VAL A 161 8.18 -8.74 -20.99
C VAL A 161 9.49 -8.87 -20.22
N PHE A 162 9.63 -9.96 -19.48
CA PHE A 162 10.87 -10.32 -18.81
C PHE A 162 11.69 -11.20 -19.72
N THR A 163 13.00 -10.95 -19.78
CA THR A 163 13.93 -11.78 -20.55
C THR A 163 14.78 -12.57 -19.55
N ILE A 164 14.66 -13.88 -19.57
CA ILE A 164 15.43 -14.77 -18.71
C ILE A 164 16.61 -15.32 -19.50
N PHE A 165 17.80 -15.17 -18.92
CA PHE A 165 19.04 -15.80 -19.39
C PHE A 165 19.51 -16.76 -18.29
N ASP A 166 19.55 -18.03 -18.59
CA ASP A 166 20.16 -19.03 -17.72
C ASP A 166 21.00 -19.97 -18.58
N ASN A 167 22.32 -20.00 -18.34
CA ASN A 167 23.22 -20.82 -19.12
C ASN A 167 22.94 -22.33 -18.94
N ASP A 168 22.40 -22.73 -17.78
CA ASP A 168 22.16 -24.13 -17.44
C ASP A 168 20.81 -24.64 -17.96
N VAL A 169 19.81 -23.73 -18.09
CA VAL A 169 18.45 -24.04 -18.49
C VAL A 169 18.14 -23.64 -19.93
N THR A 170 18.57 -22.46 -20.35
CA THR A 170 18.24 -21.88 -21.67
C THR A 170 19.44 -21.77 -22.62
N GLY A 171 20.63 -22.11 -22.16
CA GLY A 171 21.87 -21.79 -22.86
C GLY A 171 22.07 -20.28 -22.93
N SER A 172 22.57 -19.80 -24.07
CA SER A 172 22.73 -18.34 -24.29
C SER A 172 21.52 -17.69 -24.97
N ILE A 173 20.38 -18.37 -25.05
CA ILE A 173 19.18 -17.86 -25.75
C ILE A 173 18.27 -17.13 -24.77
N PRO A 174 17.97 -15.83 -25.02
CA PRO A 174 17.01 -15.09 -24.22
C PRO A 174 15.58 -15.57 -24.48
N ILE A 175 14.87 -15.97 -23.44
CA ILE A 175 13.44 -16.32 -23.54
C ILE A 175 12.60 -15.15 -23.03
N PRO A 176 11.81 -14.49 -23.89
CA PRO A 176 10.90 -13.44 -23.49
C PRO A 176 9.63 -14.05 -22.84
N ILE A 177 9.33 -13.67 -21.61
CA ILE A 177 8.10 -14.06 -20.91
C ILE A 177 7.22 -12.84 -20.73
N PRO A 178 6.09 -12.72 -21.44
CA PRO A 178 5.13 -11.67 -21.22
C PRO A 178 4.33 -11.93 -19.94
N VAL A 179 4.40 -11.00 -18.99
CA VAL A 179 3.69 -11.09 -17.71
C VAL A 179 2.68 -9.95 -17.62
N PRO A 180 1.37 -10.26 -17.52
CA PRO A 180 0.37 -9.25 -17.29
C PRO A 180 0.43 -8.77 -15.83
N ASN A 181 0.10 -7.50 -15.61
CA ASN A 181 -0.06 -6.96 -14.27
C ASN A 181 -1.43 -7.36 -13.69
N VAL A 182 -1.48 -8.52 -13.07
CA VAL A 182 -2.70 -9.08 -12.42
C VAL A 182 -2.32 -9.55 -11.03
N ASN A 183 -2.85 -8.88 -10.00
CA ASN A 183 -2.58 -9.25 -8.63
C ASN A 183 -3.52 -10.38 -8.18
N VAL A 184 -2.95 -11.51 -7.77
CA VAL A 184 -3.71 -12.67 -7.30
C VAL A 184 -4.39 -12.41 -5.95
N PHE A 185 -3.82 -11.54 -5.11
CA PHE A 185 -4.37 -11.17 -3.80
C PHE A 185 -5.39 -10.02 -3.87
N LYS A 186 -5.48 -9.34 -5.01
CA LYS A 186 -6.49 -8.32 -5.30
C LYS A 186 -7.32 -8.75 -6.50
N PRO A 187 -8.28 -9.66 -6.32
CA PRO A 187 -9.14 -10.08 -7.42
C PRO A 187 -9.87 -8.88 -8.02
N PRO A 188 -10.13 -8.89 -9.32
CA PRO A 188 -10.81 -7.81 -9.99
C PRO A 188 -12.19 -7.57 -9.39
N LEU A 189 -12.48 -6.32 -9.03
CA LEU A 189 -13.78 -5.87 -8.53
C LEU A 189 -14.70 -5.43 -9.66
N GLY A 190 -14.18 -5.23 -10.86
CA GLY A 190 -14.91 -4.85 -12.06
C GLY A 190 -15.19 -6.03 -12.99
N LEU A 191 -16.40 -6.11 -13.54
CA LEU A 191 -16.77 -7.09 -14.59
C LEU A 191 -16.08 -6.81 -15.94
N ARG A 192 -15.68 -5.55 -16.16
CA ARG A 192 -14.94 -5.12 -17.35
C ARG A 192 -13.56 -4.60 -16.94
N PRO A 193 -12.59 -5.49 -16.67
CA PRO A 193 -11.24 -5.07 -16.37
C PRO A 193 -10.64 -4.32 -17.57
N THR A 194 -9.91 -3.26 -17.29
CA THR A 194 -9.24 -2.48 -18.34
C THR A 194 -8.17 -3.35 -19.01
N PRO A 195 -8.17 -3.45 -20.35
CA PRO A 195 -7.14 -4.22 -21.05
C PRO A 195 -5.76 -3.57 -20.87
N PRO A 196 -4.68 -4.34 -20.97
CA PRO A 196 -3.34 -3.79 -20.96
C PRO A 196 -3.10 -2.94 -22.23
N ALA A 197 -2.74 -1.67 -22.03
CA ALA A 197 -2.54 -0.71 -23.13
C ALA A 197 -1.08 -0.54 -23.52
N LYS A 198 -0.13 -1.00 -22.67
CA LYS A 198 1.30 -0.79 -22.88
C LYS A 198 2.08 -2.09 -22.68
N ILE A 199 3.06 -2.30 -23.57
CA ILE A 199 4.03 -3.37 -23.42
C ILE A 199 5.37 -2.73 -23.04
N GLU A 200 5.90 -3.11 -21.88
CA GLU A 200 7.22 -2.67 -21.39
C GLU A 200 8.19 -3.84 -21.44
N ILE A 201 9.39 -3.61 -21.96
CA ILE A 201 10.46 -4.60 -21.90
C ILE A 201 11.25 -4.35 -20.61
N SER A 202 11.40 -5.39 -19.80
CA SER A 202 12.22 -5.30 -18.59
C SER A 202 13.69 -5.07 -18.99
N LYS A 203 14.29 -4.03 -18.41
CA LYS A 203 15.73 -3.74 -18.63
C LYS A 203 16.63 -4.65 -17.79
N GLU A 204 16.08 -5.45 -16.92
CA GLU A 204 16.81 -6.38 -16.07
C GLU A 204 17.14 -7.67 -16.83
N GLY A 205 18.02 -7.52 -17.84
CA GLY A 205 18.64 -8.63 -18.55
C GLY A 205 19.95 -9.05 -17.87
N SER A 206 19.88 -9.67 -16.70
CA SER A 206 21.07 -10.20 -16.04
C SER A 206 20.90 -11.69 -15.73
N LYS A 207 22.00 -12.41 -15.68
CA LYS A 207 22.09 -13.80 -15.21
C LYS A 207 21.53 -13.87 -13.78
N VAL A 208 20.25 -14.18 -13.66
CA VAL A 208 19.52 -14.25 -12.39
C VAL A 208 19.09 -15.68 -12.22
N SER A 209 19.29 -16.23 -11.02
CA SER A 209 18.79 -17.58 -10.73
C SER A 209 17.29 -17.69 -11.00
N PRO A 210 16.78 -18.84 -11.43
CA PRO A 210 15.36 -19.03 -11.71
C PRO A 210 14.43 -18.60 -10.57
N ALA A 211 14.84 -18.86 -9.32
CA ALA A 211 14.08 -18.43 -8.13
C ALA A 211 13.97 -16.91 -8.01
N LYS A 212 15.06 -16.18 -8.29
CA LYS A 212 15.05 -14.71 -8.25
C LYS A 212 14.27 -14.12 -9.42
N ALA A 213 14.34 -14.74 -10.61
CA ALA A 213 13.50 -14.34 -11.74
C ALA A 213 12.01 -14.51 -11.41
N ALA A 214 11.62 -15.65 -10.84
CA ALA A 214 10.26 -15.92 -10.39
C ALA A 214 9.79 -14.92 -9.31
N GLN A 215 10.65 -14.57 -8.34
CA GLN A 215 10.35 -13.55 -7.33
C GLN A 215 10.11 -12.18 -7.99
N THR A 216 10.95 -11.77 -8.92
CA THR A 216 10.80 -10.48 -9.63
C THR A 216 9.50 -10.43 -10.45
N ILE A 217 9.17 -11.53 -11.14
CA ILE A 217 7.92 -11.67 -11.89
C ILE A 217 6.72 -11.58 -10.95
N LEU A 218 6.74 -12.32 -9.85
CA LEU A 218 5.68 -12.30 -8.85
C LEU A 218 5.53 -10.91 -8.23
N GLY A 219 6.64 -10.26 -7.88
CA GLY A 219 6.65 -8.89 -7.39
C GLY A 219 6.00 -7.90 -8.38
N PHE A 220 6.26 -8.06 -9.68
CA PHE A 220 5.60 -7.25 -10.70
C PHE A 220 4.10 -7.54 -10.80
N MET A 221 3.69 -8.81 -10.73
CA MET A 221 2.27 -9.19 -10.75
C MET A 221 1.52 -8.64 -9.55
N MET A 222 2.14 -8.60 -8.38
CA MET A 222 1.52 -8.09 -7.16
C MET A 222 1.43 -6.56 -7.10
N ASN A 223 2.33 -5.84 -7.77
CA ASN A 223 2.26 -4.39 -7.92
C ASN A 223 1.15 -4.01 -8.91
N ASN A 224 -0.07 -3.99 -8.43
CA ASN A 224 -1.24 -3.74 -9.27
C ASN A 224 -1.38 -2.25 -9.58
N SER A 225 -1.57 -1.92 -10.87
CA SER A 225 -2.07 -0.63 -11.31
C SER A 225 -3.58 -0.69 -11.44
N THR A 226 -4.28 0.09 -10.63
CA THR A 226 -5.73 0.25 -10.70
C THR A 226 -6.09 1.22 -11.81
N ALA A 227 -7.11 0.89 -12.59
CA ALA A 227 -7.51 1.70 -13.74
C ALA A 227 -8.51 2.80 -13.37
N ILE A 228 -9.32 2.59 -12.33
CA ILE A 228 -10.29 3.57 -11.85
C ILE A 228 -9.82 4.10 -10.51
N ASN A 229 -9.73 5.41 -10.42
CA ASN A 229 -9.48 6.14 -9.19
C ASN A 229 -10.67 7.06 -8.91
N ALA A 230 -11.09 7.11 -7.65
CA ALA A 230 -12.07 8.07 -7.19
C ALA A 230 -11.50 8.87 -6.02
N THR A 231 -11.74 10.16 -6.02
CA THR A 231 -11.37 11.06 -4.92
C THR A 231 -12.62 11.75 -4.42
N GLY A 232 -12.71 11.98 -3.13
CA GLY A 232 -13.87 12.64 -2.56
C GLY A 232 -13.66 13.14 -1.15
N SER A 233 -14.70 13.78 -0.63
CA SER A 233 -14.77 14.26 0.75
C SER A 233 -16.07 13.86 1.39
N LEU A 234 -16.02 13.57 2.68
CA LEU A 234 -17.18 13.29 3.51
C LEU A 234 -17.09 14.01 4.86
N ASP A 235 -18.23 14.27 5.46
CA ASP A 235 -18.36 14.68 6.85
C ASP A 235 -18.59 13.42 7.69
N VAL A 236 -17.72 13.19 8.66
CA VAL A 236 -17.78 11.99 9.52
C VAL A 236 -19.07 11.93 10.34
N LEU A 237 -19.62 13.08 10.75
CA LEU A 237 -20.88 13.13 11.47
C LEU A 237 -22.07 12.70 10.61
N ARG A 238 -22.04 13.06 9.31
CA ARG A 238 -23.07 12.68 8.35
C ARG A 238 -22.92 11.22 7.88
N TYR A 239 -21.69 10.75 7.75
CA TYR A 239 -21.38 9.37 7.41
C TYR A 239 -21.59 8.42 8.60
N GLU A 240 -21.61 8.96 9.84
CA GLU A 240 -21.78 8.25 11.12
C GLU A 240 -20.66 7.25 11.45
N HIS A 241 -19.68 7.09 10.58
CA HIS A 241 -18.55 6.19 10.74
C HIS A 241 -17.26 6.89 10.32
N MET A 242 -16.14 6.33 10.74
CA MET A 242 -14.84 6.77 10.32
C MET A 242 -14.36 5.85 9.19
N LEU A 243 -14.21 6.39 7.99
CA LEU A 243 -13.65 5.66 6.87
C LEU A 243 -12.18 5.31 7.14
N ARG A 244 -11.81 4.08 6.89
CA ARG A 244 -10.44 3.57 7.11
C ARG A 244 -9.81 3.13 5.81
N SER A 245 -8.53 3.42 5.65
CA SER A 245 -7.73 2.92 4.53
C SER A 245 -7.51 1.41 4.60
N ARG A 246 -7.15 0.80 3.48
CA ARG A 246 -6.88 -0.64 3.31
C ARG A 246 -8.06 -1.58 3.54
N LEU A 247 -9.26 -1.04 3.65
CA LEU A 247 -10.51 -1.78 3.70
C LEU A 247 -11.33 -1.51 2.45
N MET A 248 -12.38 -2.30 2.25
CA MET A 248 -13.29 -2.10 1.13
C MET A 248 -14.45 -1.21 1.52
N VAL A 249 -14.95 -0.43 0.55
CA VAL A 249 -16.13 0.40 0.72
C VAL A 249 -17.01 0.32 -0.53
N GLY A 250 -18.31 0.29 -0.35
CA GLY A 250 -19.25 0.37 -1.45
C GLY A 250 -19.55 1.81 -1.85
N VAL A 251 -19.73 2.06 -3.14
CA VAL A 251 -20.17 3.34 -3.70
C VAL A 251 -21.53 3.16 -4.37
N ARG A 252 -22.46 4.08 -4.11
CA ARG A 252 -23.83 4.06 -4.65
C ARG A 252 -24.22 5.44 -5.17
N GLY A 253 -25.01 5.45 -6.25
CA GLY A 253 -25.56 6.68 -6.84
C GLY A 253 -24.62 7.41 -7.80
N ALA A 254 -23.47 6.82 -8.14
CA ALA A 254 -22.55 7.31 -9.16
C ALA A 254 -22.87 6.79 -10.56
N GLY A 255 -23.90 5.93 -10.68
CA GLY A 255 -24.32 5.31 -11.92
C GLY A 255 -23.68 3.95 -12.17
N LEU A 256 -24.29 3.13 -13.03
CA LEU A 256 -23.97 1.73 -13.27
C LEU A 256 -22.47 1.46 -13.55
N ALA A 257 -21.80 2.39 -14.20
CA ALA A 257 -20.38 2.24 -14.52
C ALA A 257 -19.46 2.34 -13.29
N TYR A 258 -19.82 3.18 -12.32
CA TYR A 258 -18.98 3.53 -11.18
C TYR A 258 -19.54 3.04 -9.84
N ASP A 259 -20.78 2.61 -9.75
CA ASP A 259 -21.34 1.99 -8.56
C ASP A 259 -20.62 0.66 -8.24
N GLY A 260 -20.58 0.29 -6.96
CA GLY A 260 -20.05 -0.99 -6.49
C GLY A 260 -18.88 -0.87 -5.52
N MET A 261 -18.11 -1.96 -5.35
CA MET A 261 -17.04 -2.04 -4.38
C MET A 261 -15.76 -1.38 -4.87
N TYR A 262 -15.09 -0.69 -3.94
CA TYR A 262 -13.78 -0.05 -4.11
C TYR A 262 -12.86 -0.40 -2.96
N TYR A 263 -11.57 -0.33 -3.21
CA TYR A 263 -10.54 -0.36 -2.19
C TYR A 263 -10.21 1.06 -1.74
N VAL A 264 -10.11 1.30 -0.44
CA VAL A 264 -9.74 2.61 0.11
C VAL A 264 -8.22 2.69 0.20
N ASP A 265 -7.61 3.46 -0.71
CA ASP A 265 -6.15 3.59 -0.77
C ASP A 265 -5.62 4.51 0.33
N SER A 266 -6.27 5.65 0.52
CA SER A 266 -5.85 6.64 1.53
C SER A 266 -7.03 7.40 2.10
N VAL A 267 -6.87 7.84 3.34
CA VAL A 267 -7.81 8.72 4.03
C VAL A 267 -7.02 9.79 4.76
N THR A 268 -7.39 11.05 4.52
CA THR A 268 -6.84 12.22 5.22
C THR A 268 -7.88 12.78 6.17
N HIS A 269 -7.56 12.86 7.44
CA HIS A 269 -8.43 13.35 8.49
C HIS A 269 -8.21 14.85 8.69
N ASN A 270 -9.26 15.66 8.54
CA ASN A 270 -9.29 17.09 8.80
C ASN A 270 -10.20 17.35 10.01
N ILE A 271 -9.59 17.60 11.15
CA ILE A 271 -10.30 17.79 12.41
C ILE A 271 -10.12 19.25 12.85
N LYS A 272 -11.24 19.95 13.04
CA LYS A 272 -11.30 21.30 13.57
C LYS A 272 -12.39 21.38 14.63
N PRO A 273 -12.39 22.38 15.52
CA PRO A 273 -13.51 22.58 16.43
C PRO A 273 -14.85 22.66 15.67
N GLY A 274 -15.77 21.74 15.95
CA GLY A 274 -17.09 21.67 15.29
C GLY A 274 -17.12 21.04 13.90
N GLU A 275 -16.00 20.56 13.36
CA GLU A 275 -15.92 19.98 12.02
C GLU A 275 -14.97 18.78 12.02
N TYR A 276 -15.43 17.63 11.49
CA TYR A 276 -14.58 16.48 11.23
C TYR A 276 -14.84 15.95 9.84
N LYS A 277 -13.93 16.25 8.90
CA LYS A 277 -14.01 15.81 7.51
C LYS A 277 -12.91 14.80 7.19
N GLN A 278 -13.21 13.92 6.26
CA GLN A 278 -12.25 13.01 5.67
C GLN A 278 -12.19 13.22 4.15
N ASN A 279 -10.98 13.41 3.62
CA ASN A 279 -10.72 13.30 2.19
C ASN A 279 -10.20 11.88 1.93
N PHE A 280 -10.70 11.25 0.88
CA PHE A 280 -10.36 9.86 0.58
C PHE A 280 -10.02 9.65 -0.88
N THR A 281 -9.22 8.61 -1.12
CA THR A 281 -8.93 8.10 -2.45
C THR A 281 -9.32 6.63 -2.50
N LEU A 282 -10.08 6.27 -3.53
CA LEU A 282 -10.54 4.91 -3.77
C LEU A 282 -9.98 4.40 -5.08
N SER A 283 -9.81 3.09 -5.20
CA SER A 283 -9.37 2.48 -6.45
C SER A 283 -10.14 1.20 -6.79
N ARG A 284 -10.23 0.95 -8.11
CA ARG A 284 -10.81 -0.27 -8.69
C ARG A 284 -10.16 -0.57 -10.03
N ASP A 285 -10.14 -1.82 -10.44
CA ASP A 285 -9.42 -2.30 -11.62
C ASP A 285 -10.23 -2.24 -12.93
N GLY A 286 -11.53 -1.96 -12.89
CA GLY A 286 -12.36 -1.89 -14.08
C GLY A 286 -13.76 -1.32 -13.85
N LEU A 287 -14.47 -1.07 -14.96
CA LEU A 287 -15.85 -0.57 -14.95
C LEU A 287 -16.83 -1.70 -14.60
N ILE A 288 -18.02 -1.30 -14.14
CA ILE A 288 -19.14 -2.16 -13.76
C ILE A 288 -18.73 -3.15 -12.67
N SER A 289 -19.24 -2.99 -11.47
CA SER A 289 -18.91 -3.87 -10.36
C SER A 289 -19.37 -5.31 -10.60
N ASN A 290 -18.55 -6.27 -10.14
CA ASN A 290 -18.95 -7.66 -10.01
C ASN A 290 -19.94 -7.89 -8.85
N THR A 291 -20.09 -6.90 -7.97
CA THR A 291 -21.07 -6.89 -6.87
C THR A 291 -22.18 -5.90 -7.23
N PRO A 292 -23.33 -6.35 -7.78
CA PRO A 292 -24.36 -5.46 -8.32
C PRO A 292 -25.08 -4.64 -7.26
N PHE A 293 -25.12 -5.10 -6.02
CA PHE A 293 -25.75 -4.38 -4.91
C PHE A 293 -24.79 -4.24 -3.74
N VAL A 294 -24.59 -3.00 -3.32
CA VAL A 294 -23.86 -2.67 -2.10
C VAL A 294 -24.88 -2.44 -1.01
N LEU A 295 -24.80 -3.23 0.07
CA LEU A 295 -25.64 -3.07 1.24
C LEU A 295 -25.27 -1.78 1.99
N THR A 296 -26.26 -1.16 2.59
CA THR A 296 -26.10 0.02 3.48
C THR A 296 -25.34 -0.34 4.74
#